data_cc368f8079040e9b36c12e99f91624b6
#
_entry.id   cc368f8079040e9b36c12e99f91624b6
#
_cell.length_a   1.000
_cell.length_b   1.000
_cell.length_c   1.000
_cell.angle_alpha   90.00
_cell.angle_beta   90.00
_cell.angle_gamma   90.00
#
_symmetry.space_group_name_H-M   'P 1'
#
loop_
_entity.id
_entity.type
_entity.pdbx_description
1 polymer ?
#
loop_
_entity_poly.entity_id
_entity_poly.type
_entity_poly.pdbx_seq_one_letter_code
_entity_poly.pdbx_strand_id
1 'polypeptide(L)'
;MNEYTVHFGGLAGHSSKPHLGVSAVEYASRYVNKLLEIRESLKQRGPKDCIFDPPHSTLSVGGIKGGIAHNVIADKCSVEWETRPVVKKDADFVTQEIDKYANEILLPEMKKVFPNSFIKKEVIGEVIGFDRLDQSEACEFVSSITGDNLRQVVSFGTEAGLFQEVGLSLIHISEPTRPLYI
;
A
#
# COMPACT_ATOMS: atom_id res chain seq x y z
N MET A 1 3.03 -0.61 -6.71
CA MET A 1 2.63 0.23 -5.56
C MET A 1 1.14 0.02 -5.33
N ASN A 2 0.75 -0.26 -4.09
CA ASN A 2 -0.65 -0.49 -3.75
C ASN A 2 -1.01 0.40 -2.57
N GLU A 3 -2.09 1.17 -2.70
CA GLU A 3 -2.55 2.17 -1.74
C GLU A 3 -3.96 1.83 -1.25
N TYR A 4 -4.16 1.92 0.05
CA TYR A 4 -5.41 1.51 0.69
C TYR A 4 -5.85 2.52 1.74
N THR A 5 -7.17 2.68 1.86
CA THR A 5 -7.81 3.29 3.01
C THR A 5 -8.69 2.24 3.69
N VAL A 6 -8.53 2.07 5.00
CA VAL A 6 -9.33 1.13 5.78
C VAL A 6 -10.19 1.87 6.76
N HIS A 7 -11.50 1.66 6.67
CA HIS A 7 -12.51 2.29 7.51
C HIS A 7 -12.97 1.33 8.60
N PHE A 8 -12.95 1.81 9.83
CA PHE A 8 -13.44 1.10 11.01
C PHE A 8 -14.70 1.75 11.50
N GLY A 9 -15.76 0.95 11.69
CA GLY A 9 -17.02 1.37 12.29
C GLY A 9 -17.30 0.59 13.55
N GLY A 10 -17.46 1.33 14.66
CA GLY A 10 -17.72 0.82 15.98
C GLY A 10 -19.02 1.39 16.57
N LEU A 11 -19.07 1.49 17.90
CA LEU A 11 -20.20 2.00 18.65
C LEU A 11 -19.73 3.08 19.63
N ALA A 12 -20.23 4.29 19.45
CA ALA A 12 -19.94 5.40 20.36
C ALA A 12 -20.52 5.14 21.77
N GLY A 13 -19.85 5.68 22.76
CA GLY A 13 -20.27 5.60 24.15
C GLY A 13 -19.46 6.51 25.05
N HIS A 14 -19.81 6.54 26.32
CA HIS A 14 -19.04 7.26 27.31
C HIS A 14 -17.83 6.43 27.76
N SER A 15 -16.66 7.04 27.83
CA SER A 15 -15.40 6.35 28.17
C SER A 15 -15.38 5.63 29.52
N SER A 16 -16.23 6.04 30.45
CA SER A 16 -16.40 5.38 31.77
C SER A 16 -17.07 3.99 31.69
N LYS A 17 -17.68 3.66 30.54
CA LYS A 17 -18.37 2.38 30.32
C LYS A 17 -17.83 1.71 29.03
N PRO A 18 -16.55 1.36 28.98
CA PRO A 18 -15.91 0.88 27.74
C PRO A 18 -16.52 -0.42 27.21
N HIS A 19 -17.10 -1.24 28.09
CA HIS A 19 -17.74 -2.52 27.73
C HIS A 19 -19.08 -2.36 26.95
N LEU A 20 -19.64 -1.15 26.92
CA LEU A 20 -20.89 -0.85 26.18
C LEU A 20 -20.63 -0.22 24.81
N GLY A 21 -19.39 0.04 24.45
CA GLY A 21 -19.00 0.62 23.17
C GLY A 21 -17.99 -0.24 22.42
N VAL A 22 -17.70 0.16 21.18
CA VAL A 22 -16.66 -0.42 20.35
C VAL A 22 -15.80 0.70 19.79
N SER A 23 -14.58 0.84 20.29
CA SER A 23 -13.67 1.90 19.90
C SER A 23 -13.01 1.61 18.55
N ALA A 24 -13.46 2.27 17.50
CA ALA A 24 -12.85 2.16 16.17
C ALA A 24 -11.37 2.57 16.17
N VAL A 25 -10.97 3.53 17.02
CA VAL A 25 -9.58 3.98 17.15
C VAL A 25 -8.69 2.90 17.76
N GLU A 26 -9.17 2.19 18.79
CA GLU A 26 -8.39 1.10 19.40
C GLU A 26 -8.19 -0.08 18.44
N TYR A 27 -9.23 -0.47 17.71
CA TYR A 27 -9.12 -1.52 16.70
C TYR A 27 -8.26 -1.09 15.51
N ALA A 28 -8.35 0.17 15.07
CA ALA A 28 -7.46 0.73 14.07
C ALA A 28 -6.00 0.74 14.53
N SER A 29 -5.72 1.05 15.79
CA SER A 29 -4.38 1.02 16.36
C SER A 29 -3.80 -0.41 16.36
N ARG A 30 -4.60 -1.42 16.68
CA ARG A 30 -4.21 -2.84 16.60
C ARG A 30 -3.93 -3.27 15.15
N TYR A 31 -4.74 -2.80 14.21
CA TYR A 31 -4.54 -3.01 12.78
C TYR A 31 -3.19 -2.41 12.33
N VAL A 32 -2.89 -1.17 12.74
CA VAL A 32 -1.61 -0.51 12.46
C VAL A 32 -0.45 -1.32 13.05
N ASN A 33 -0.55 -1.78 14.29
CA ASN A 33 0.49 -2.62 14.89
C ASN A 33 0.76 -3.88 14.06
N LYS A 34 -0.29 -4.53 13.56
CA LYS A 34 -0.13 -5.70 12.67
C LYS A 34 0.56 -5.33 11.36
N LEU A 35 0.23 -4.19 10.75
CA LEU A 35 0.96 -3.68 9.58
C LEU A 35 2.45 -3.48 9.87
N LEU A 36 2.80 -2.95 11.04
CA LEU A 36 4.19 -2.76 11.45
C LEU A 36 4.93 -4.10 11.63
N GLU A 37 4.27 -5.13 12.17
CA GLU A 37 4.83 -6.49 12.25
C GLU A 37 5.08 -7.08 10.85
N ILE A 38 4.11 -6.93 9.95
CA ILE A 38 4.26 -7.36 8.55
C ILE A 38 5.43 -6.63 7.89
N ARG A 39 5.57 -5.33 8.12
CA ARG A 39 6.69 -4.52 7.61
C ARG A 39 8.05 -5.09 8.06
N GLU A 40 8.19 -5.47 9.32
CA GLU A 40 9.43 -6.08 9.79
C GLU A 40 9.71 -7.43 9.11
N SER A 41 8.66 -8.22 8.84
CA SER A 41 8.78 -9.47 8.10
C SER A 41 9.25 -9.27 6.66
N LEU A 42 8.83 -8.18 6.00
CA LEU A 42 9.24 -7.85 4.63
C LEU A 42 10.75 -7.61 4.50
N LYS A 43 11.41 -7.08 5.54
CA LYS A 43 12.87 -6.87 5.54
C LYS A 43 13.66 -8.17 5.34
N GLN A 44 13.11 -9.29 5.80
CA GLN A 44 13.76 -10.61 5.70
C GLN A 44 13.43 -11.34 4.39
N ARG A 45 12.52 -10.80 3.57
CA ARG A 45 12.04 -11.40 2.33
C ARG A 45 12.68 -10.81 1.09
N GLY A 46 13.52 -9.79 1.25
CA GLY A 46 14.20 -9.13 0.14
C GLY A 46 15.12 -10.09 -0.63
N PRO A 47 15.14 -10.01 -1.99
CA PRO A 47 16.07 -10.78 -2.79
C PRO A 47 17.53 -10.44 -2.45
N LYS A 48 18.42 -11.43 -2.50
CA LYS A 48 19.85 -11.20 -2.20
C LYS A 48 20.51 -10.21 -3.17
N ASP A 49 20.09 -10.23 -4.43
CA ASP A 49 20.64 -9.39 -5.50
C ASP A 49 19.70 -8.21 -5.82
N CYS A 50 19.02 -7.69 -4.82
CA CYS A 50 18.08 -6.57 -4.98
C CYS A 50 18.84 -5.29 -5.33
N ILE A 51 18.44 -4.64 -6.42
CA ILE A 51 19.03 -3.39 -6.90
C ILE A 51 18.32 -2.14 -6.36
N PHE A 52 17.22 -2.33 -5.62
CA PHE A 52 16.50 -1.22 -4.99
C PHE A 52 17.11 -0.84 -3.63
N ASP A 53 16.90 0.39 -3.22
CA ASP A 53 17.20 0.88 -1.88
C ASP A 53 15.90 1.41 -1.22
N PRO A 54 15.45 0.78 -0.13
CA PRO A 54 16.00 -0.40 0.54
C PRO A 54 15.81 -1.70 -0.28
N PRO A 55 16.65 -2.75 -0.05
CA PRO A 55 16.64 -3.97 -0.85
C PRO A 55 15.52 -4.96 -0.46
N HIS A 56 14.34 -4.45 -0.15
CA HIS A 56 13.16 -5.22 0.23
C HIS A 56 11.88 -4.44 -0.03
N SER A 57 10.76 -5.14 -0.09
CA SER A 57 9.44 -4.52 -0.17
C SER A 57 9.16 -3.65 1.05
N THR A 58 8.57 -2.48 0.83
CA THR A 58 8.28 -1.52 1.90
C THR A 58 6.78 -1.42 2.17
N LEU A 59 6.45 -1.04 3.40
CA LEU A 59 5.10 -0.76 3.85
C LEU A 59 5.14 0.50 4.73
N SER A 60 4.24 1.43 4.47
CA SER A 60 4.13 2.67 5.21
C SER A 60 2.68 2.93 5.62
N VAL A 61 2.48 3.37 6.86
CA VAL A 61 1.21 3.91 7.33
C VAL A 61 1.29 5.42 7.22
N GLY A 62 0.51 5.99 6.29
CA GLY A 62 0.53 7.42 5.97
C GLY A 62 -0.36 8.26 6.87
N GLY A 63 -1.43 7.67 7.41
CA GLY A 63 -2.36 8.41 8.25
C GLY A 63 -3.28 7.53 9.09
N ILE A 64 -3.70 8.09 10.22
CA ILE A 64 -4.77 7.55 11.06
C ILE A 64 -5.64 8.72 11.51
N LYS A 65 -6.94 8.62 11.27
CA LYS A 65 -7.90 9.70 11.58
C LYS A 65 -9.12 9.11 12.28
N GLY A 66 -9.40 9.54 13.50
CA GLY A 66 -10.55 9.05 14.25
C GLY A 66 -10.67 9.69 15.64
N GLY A 67 -11.87 9.52 16.25
CA GLY A 67 -12.18 10.11 17.54
C GLY A 67 -12.53 11.60 17.47
N ILE A 68 -13.28 12.06 18.49
CA ILE A 68 -13.75 13.46 18.61
C ILE A 68 -13.40 14.08 19.95
N ALA A 69 -13.30 13.29 21.02
CA ALA A 69 -12.99 13.74 22.36
C ALA A 69 -12.44 12.59 23.22
N HIS A 70 -11.63 12.93 24.23
CA HIS A 70 -10.99 11.96 25.11
C HIS A 70 -11.95 11.15 26.00
N ASN A 71 -13.16 11.65 26.24
CA ASN A 71 -14.18 11.00 27.06
C ASN A 71 -15.28 10.30 26.25
N VAL A 72 -15.09 10.16 24.93
CA VAL A 72 -16.03 9.50 24.01
C VAL A 72 -15.35 8.31 23.36
N ILE A 73 -16.01 7.16 23.39
CA ILE A 73 -15.58 5.98 22.61
C ILE A 73 -15.79 6.31 21.14
N ALA A 74 -14.71 6.28 20.36
CA ALA A 74 -14.75 6.64 18.94
C ALA A 74 -15.45 5.56 18.10
N ASP A 75 -16.54 5.91 17.43
CA ASP A 75 -17.29 5.01 16.55
C ASP A 75 -16.72 4.93 15.14
N LYS A 76 -15.82 5.85 14.76
CA LYS A 76 -15.21 5.88 13.42
C LYS A 76 -13.73 6.13 13.49
N CYS A 77 -12.99 5.42 12.63
CA CYS A 77 -11.58 5.66 12.38
C CYS A 77 -11.25 5.24 10.95
N SER A 78 -10.28 5.92 10.33
CA SER A 78 -9.68 5.49 9.06
C SER A 78 -8.17 5.39 9.19
N VAL A 79 -7.59 4.43 8.46
CA VAL A 79 -6.15 4.21 8.35
C VAL A 79 -5.78 4.23 6.88
N GLU A 80 -4.83 5.08 6.51
CA GLU A 80 -4.27 5.19 5.17
C GLU A 80 -2.89 4.53 5.18
N TRP A 81 -2.66 3.60 4.27
CA TRP A 81 -1.38 2.90 4.17
C TRP A 81 -1.06 2.47 2.74
N GLU A 82 0.21 2.28 2.45
CA GLU A 82 0.69 1.81 1.17
C GLU A 82 1.70 0.66 1.32
N THR A 83 1.87 -0.12 0.25
CA THR A 83 2.98 -1.05 0.09
C THR A 83 3.61 -0.88 -1.29
N ARG A 84 4.95 -0.97 -1.32
CA ARG A 84 5.75 -0.95 -2.54
C ARG A 84 6.49 -2.27 -2.66
N PRO A 85 5.91 -3.24 -3.35
CA PRO A 85 6.50 -4.56 -3.49
C PRO A 85 7.69 -4.51 -4.45
N VAL A 86 8.83 -5.05 -4.02
CA VAL A 86 9.98 -5.39 -4.86
C VAL A 86 9.75 -6.74 -5.52
N VAL A 87 9.06 -7.64 -4.81
CA VAL A 87 8.67 -8.97 -5.31
C VAL A 87 7.16 -9.02 -5.38
N LYS A 88 6.59 -9.37 -6.53
CA LYS A 88 5.13 -9.43 -6.76
C LYS A 88 4.39 -10.21 -5.65
N LYS A 89 4.95 -11.32 -5.18
CA LYS A 89 4.39 -12.14 -4.09
C LYS A 89 4.28 -11.43 -2.74
N ASP A 90 5.01 -10.34 -2.54
CA ASP A 90 4.93 -9.60 -1.27
C ASP A 90 3.67 -8.76 -1.16
N ALA A 91 3.13 -8.28 -2.28
CA ALA A 91 1.82 -7.60 -2.29
C ALA A 91 0.71 -8.54 -1.80
N ASP A 92 0.69 -9.77 -2.34
CA ASP A 92 -0.28 -10.79 -1.94
C ASP A 92 -0.09 -11.19 -0.47
N PHE A 93 1.16 -11.38 -0.03
CA PHE A 93 1.49 -11.70 1.34
C PHE A 93 0.97 -10.64 2.33
N VAL A 94 1.27 -9.36 2.07
CA VAL A 94 0.81 -8.25 2.93
C VAL A 94 -0.70 -8.24 3.02
N THR A 95 -1.37 -8.32 1.87
CA THR A 95 -2.83 -8.25 1.80
C THR A 95 -3.48 -9.44 2.53
N GLN A 96 -2.99 -10.67 2.31
CA GLN A 96 -3.51 -11.86 2.95
C GLN A 96 -3.34 -11.82 4.47
N GLU A 97 -2.14 -11.47 4.97
CA GLU A 97 -1.87 -11.42 6.41
C GLU A 97 -2.73 -10.37 7.13
N ILE A 98 -2.85 -9.18 6.55
CA ILE A 98 -3.63 -8.11 7.18
C ILE A 98 -5.13 -8.35 7.10
N ASP A 99 -5.64 -8.87 5.97
CA ASP A 99 -7.06 -9.19 5.79
C ASP A 99 -7.46 -10.36 6.70
N LYS A 100 -6.60 -11.37 6.86
CA LYS A 100 -6.80 -12.46 7.80
C LYS A 100 -6.93 -11.93 9.23
N TYR A 101 -6.00 -11.08 9.67
CA TYR A 101 -6.05 -10.49 11.00
C TYR A 101 -7.31 -9.65 11.23
N ALA A 102 -7.68 -8.84 10.25
CA ALA A 102 -8.89 -8.01 10.32
C ALA A 102 -10.17 -8.86 10.42
N ASN A 103 -10.30 -9.90 9.56
CA ASN A 103 -11.53 -10.65 9.43
C ASN A 103 -11.66 -11.79 10.46
N GLU A 104 -10.55 -12.41 10.89
CA GLU A 104 -10.60 -13.54 11.81
C GLU A 104 -10.42 -13.13 13.28
N ILE A 105 -9.80 -11.98 13.55
CA ILE A 105 -9.51 -11.52 14.91
C ILE A 105 -10.29 -10.25 15.26
N LEU A 106 -10.02 -9.13 14.54
CA LEU A 106 -10.57 -7.83 14.94
C LEU A 106 -12.08 -7.75 14.78
N LEU A 107 -12.58 -8.07 13.60
CA LEU A 107 -14.00 -7.95 13.28
C LEU A 107 -14.90 -8.86 14.14
N PRO A 108 -14.57 -10.13 14.42
CA PRO A 108 -15.32 -10.94 15.34
C PRO A 108 -15.37 -10.39 16.77
N GLU A 109 -14.26 -9.84 17.27
CA GLU A 109 -14.25 -9.19 18.59
C GLU A 109 -15.16 -7.98 18.64
N MET A 110 -15.10 -7.09 17.65
CA MET A 110 -15.98 -5.93 17.53
C MET A 110 -17.46 -6.33 17.52
N LYS A 111 -17.79 -7.35 16.72
CA LYS A 111 -19.17 -7.82 16.55
C LYS A 111 -19.77 -8.51 17.77
N LYS A 112 -18.96 -9.02 18.70
CA LYS A 112 -19.45 -9.53 19.99
C LYS A 112 -20.16 -8.46 20.82
N VAL A 113 -19.72 -7.21 20.73
CA VAL A 113 -20.29 -6.07 21.44
C VAL A 113 -21.31 -5.33 20.58
N PHE A 114 -20.98 -5.10 19.29
CA PHE A 114 -21.84 -4.40 18.36
C PHE A 114 -21.89 -5.14 17.01
N PRO A 115 -22.98 -5.88 16.71
CA PRO A 115 -23.12 -6.71 15.50
C PRO A 115 -22.94 -5.93 14.18
N ASN A 116 -23.27 -4.62 14.18
CA ASN A 116 -23.14 -3.77 13.00
C ASN A 116 -21.73 -3.17 12.83
N SER A 117 -20.76 -3.56 13.66
CA SER A 117 -19.37 -3.16 13.48
C SER A 117 -18.82 -3.65 12.13
N PHE A 118 -17.95 -2.86 11.53
CA PHE A 118 -17.32 -3.21 10.28
C PHE A 118 -15.86 -2.75 10.21
N ILE A 119 -15.10 -3.47 9.37
CA ILE A 119 -13.79 -3.07 8.86
C ILE A 119 -13.89 -3.16 7.35
N LYS A 120 -13.77 -2.04 6.65
CA LYS A 120 -13.89 -1.97 5.19
C LYS A 120 -12.61 -1.43 4.58
N LYS A 121 -11.97 -2.23 3.73
CA LYS A 121 -10.82 -1.82 2.93
C LYS A 121 -11.30 -1.25 1.60
N GLU A 122 -10.78 -0.08 1.26
CA GLU A 122 -10.93 0.59 -0.02
C GLU A 122 -9.58 0.60 -0.72
N VAL A 123 -9.55 0.18 -1.97
CA VAL A 123 -8.37 0.24 -2.84
C VAL A 123 -8.36 1.62 -3.47
N ILE A 124 -7.34 2.41 -3.16
CA ILE A 124 -7.15 3.76 -3.72
C ILE A 124 -6.40 3.67 -5.04
N GLY A 125 -5.39 2.80 -5.11
CA GLY A 125 -4.62 2.58 -6.31
C GLY A 125 -3.81 1.29 -6.26
N GLU A 126 -3.73 0.61 -7.39
CA GLU A 126 -2.84 -0.52 -7.60
C GLU A 126 -2.08 -0.27 -8.90
N VAL A 127 -0.78 0.00 -8.77
CA VAL A 127 0.10 0.28 -9.91
C VAL A 127 1.14 -0.82 -9.97
N ILE A 128 1.14 -1.52 -11.09
CA ILE A 128 2.11 -2.58 -11.37
C ILE A 128 3.47 -1.94 -11.61
N GLY A 129 4.52 -2.56 -11.03
CA GLY A 129 5.89 -2.13 -11.27
C GLY A 129 6.30 -2.39 -12.71
N PHE A 130 7.21 -1.55 -13.21
CA PHE A 130 7.85 -1.78 -14.50
C PHE A 130 8.96 -2.83 -14.33
N ASP A 131 8.85 -3.93 -15.06
CA ASP A 131 9.87 -4.98 -15.07
C ASP A 131 11.02 -4.59 -16.01
N ARG A 132 12.25 -4.76 -15.52
CA ARG A 132 13.45 -4.53 -16.32
C ARG A 132 13.48 -5.51 -17.50
N LEU A 133 13.61 -4.98 -18.69
CA LEU A 133 13.90 -5.76 -19.88
C LEU A 133 15.42 -5.80 -20.09
N ASP A 134 15.99 -7.01 -20.21
CA ASP A 134 17.43 -7.19 -20.47
C ASP A 134 17.85 -6.64 -21.82
N GLN A 135 16.95 -6.72 -22.81
CA GLN A 135 17.10 -6.13 -24.13
C GLN A 135 15.94 -5.15 -24.36
N SER A 136 16.24 -3.87 -24.46
CA SER A 136 15.26 -2.82 -24.71
C SER A 136 15.80 -1.88 -25.79
N GLU A 137 15.14 -1.86 -26.94
CA GLU A 137 15.45 -0.93 -28.02
C GLU A 137 15.41 0.53 -27.54
N ALA A 138 14.51 0.85 -26.60
CA ALA A 138 14.43 2.17 -25.98
C ALA A 138 15.71 2.51 -25.21
N CYS A 139 16.23 1.58 -24.44
CA CYS A 139 17.49 1.78 -23.71
C CYS A 139 18.67 1.97 -24.66
N GLU A 140 18.75 1.17 -25.72
CA GLU A 140 19.80 1.27 -26.73
C GLU A 140 19.74 2.61 -27.47
N PHE A 141 18.53 3.02 -27.86
CA PHE A 141 18.30 4.32 -28.52
C PHE A 141 18.71 5.49 -27.63
N VAL A 142 18.25 5.53 -26.37
CA VAL A 142 18.58 6.59 -25.40
C VAL A 142 20.09 6.60 -25.14
N SER A 143 20.71 5.45 -24.90
CA SER A 143 22.15 5.34 -24.69
C SER A 143 22.96 5.86 -25.88
N SER A 144 22.48 5.64 -27.11
CA SER A 144 23.14 6.12 -28.33
C SER A 144 23.14 7.67 -28.45
N ILE A 145 22.09 8.32 -27.91
CA ILE A 145 21.95 9.77 -27.93
C ILE A 145 22.70 10.42 -26.76
N THR A 146 22.57 9.86 -25.56
CA THR A 146 23.12 10.46 -24.33
C THR A 146 24.57 10.10 -24.07
N GLY A 147 25.05 9.01 -24.66
CA GLY A 147 26.36 8.42 -24.36
C GLY A 147 26.44 7.78 -22.98
N ASP A 148 25.32 7.74 -22.23
CA ASP A 148 25.23 7.14 -20.91
C ASP A 148 24.69 5.72 -20.98
N ASN A 149 25.47 4.78 -20.49
CA ASN A 149 25.11 3.35 -20.41
C ASN A 149 24.72 2.93 -18.97
N LEU A 150 24.66 3.88 -18.02
CA LEU A 150 24.28 3.59 -16.65
C LEU A 150 22.77 3.33 -16.57
N ARG A 151 22.44 2.14 -16.11
CA ARG A 151 21.06 1.75 -15.87
C ARG A 151 20.73 1.92 -14.40
N GLN A 152 19.92 2.93 -14.10
CA GLN A 152 19.46 3.22 -12.75
C GLN A 152 18.03 2.69 -12.56
N VAL A 153 17.70 2.38 -11.32
CA VAL A 153 16.34 2.04 -10.89
C VAL A 153 15.83 3.11 -9.96
N VAL A 154 14.52 3.31 -9.99
CA VAL A 154 13.84 4.24 -9.10
C VAL A 154 12.83 3.48 -8.25
N SER A 155 12.67 3.90 -6.99
CA SER A 155 11.79 3.25 -6.03
C SER A 155 10.36 3.85 -6.00
N PHE A 156 10.06 4.78 -6.93
CA PHE A 156 8.72 5.35 -7.06
C PHE A 156 7.94 4.69 -8.20
N GLY A 157 6.60 4.68 -8.07
CA GLY A 157 5.71 4.15 -9.11
C GLY A 157 5.66 5.05 -10.33
N THR A 158 5.63 4.44 -11.51
CA THR A 158 5.35 5.09 -12.79
C THR A 158 4.25 4.33 -13.52
N GLU A 159 3.57 4.99 -14.44
CA GLU A 159 2.57 4.36 -15.30
C GLU A 159 3.19 3.40 -16.34
N ALA A 160 4.53 3.38 -16.44
CA ALA A 160 5.25 2.58 -17.42
C ALA A 160 4.95 1.07 -17.32
N GLY A 161 4.70 0.54 -16.10
CA GLY A 161 4.31 -0.84 -15.91
C GLY A 161 2.97 -1.19 -16.54
N LEU A 162 2.00 -0.27 -16.53
CA LEU A 162 0.70 -0.46 -17.19
C LEU A 162 0.83 -0.53 -18.71
N PHE A 163 1.68 0.33 -19.28
CA PHE A 163 1.95 0.31 -20.72
C PHE A 163 2.72 -0.95 -21.13
N GLN A 164 3.61 -1.43 -20.29
CA GLN A 164 4.33 -2.69 -20.54
C GLN A 164 3.35 -3.89 -20.59
N GLU A 165 2.33 -3.94 -19.74
CA GLU A 165 1.31 -5.00 -19.76
C GLU A 165 0.51 -5.03 -21.05
N VAL A 166 0.25 -3.87 -21.65
CA VAL A 166 -0.45 -3.79 -22.96
C VAL A 166 0.50 -3.90 -24.16
N GLY A 167 1.77 -4.23 -23.91
CA GLY A 167 2.76 -4.50 -24.96
C GLY A 167 3.34 -3.24 -25.61
N LEU A 168 3.20 -2.08 -25.00
CA LEU A 168 3.81 -0.84 -25.49
C LEU A 168 5.25 -0.73 -25.00
N SER A 169 6.16 -0.33 -25.90
CA SER A 169 7.56 -0.04 -25.54
C SER A 169 7.67 1.34 -24.86
N LEU A 170 8.73 1.52 -24.06
CA LEU A 170 9.02 2.82 -23.41
C LEU A 170 9.19 3.98 -24.40
N ILE A 171 9.58 3.71 -25.65
CA ILE A 171 9.69 4.74 -26.70
C ILE A 171 8.34 5.39 -26.94
N HIS A 172 7.25 4.61 -26.98
CA HIS A 172 5.90 5.12 -27.17
C HIS A 172 5.36 5.91 -25.97
N ILE A 173 5.90 5.69 -24.78
CA ILE A 173 5.47 6.35 -23.55
C ILE A 173 6.17 7.69 -23.36
N SER A 174 7.39 7.83 -23.86
CA SER A 174 8.23 9.03 -23.68
C SER A 174 8.07 10.07 -24.77
N GLU A 175 7.19 9.87 -25.74
CA GLU A 175 6.88 10.90 -26.73
C GLU A 175 6.25 12.13 -26.07
N PRO A 176 6.73 13.35 -26.38
CA PRO A 176 6.18 14.56 -25.81
C PRO A 176 4.71 14.71 -26.26
N THR A 177 3.80 14.58 -25.30
CA THR A 177 2.36 14.78 -25.51
C THR A 177 1.95 16.23 -25.70
N ARG A 178 2.91 17.16 -25.79
CA ARG A 178 2.63 18.56 -26.13
C ARG A 178 2.61 18.72 -27.64
N PRO A 179 1.47 19.13 -28.23
CA PRO A 179 1.49 19.60 -29.59
C PRO A 179 2.50 20.75 -29.67
N LEU A 180 3.45 20.63 -30.56
CA LEU A 180 4.27 21.76 -30.98
C LEU A 180 3.30 22.77 -31.65
N TYR A 181 2.85 23.77 -30.91
CA TYR A 181 2.26 24.94 -31.53
C TYR A 181 3.36 25.66 -32.29
N ILE A 182 3.34 25.53 -33.60
CA ILE A 182 4.06 26.36 -34.54
C ILE A 182 3.32 27.69 -34.65
#